data_f4e90f44fae8e355377bfede5f1ce8ef
#
_entry.id   f4e90f44fae8e355377bfede5f1ce8ef
#
_cell.length_a   1.000
_cell.length_b   1.000
_cell.length_c   1.000
_cell.angle_alpha   90.00
_cell.angle_beta   90.00
_cell.angle_gamma   90.00
#
_symmetry.space_group_name_H-M   'P 1'
#
loop_
_entity.id
_entity.type
_entity.pdbx_description
1 polymer ?
#
loop_
_entity_poly.entity_id
_entity_poly.type
_entity_poly.pdbx_seq_one_letter_code
_entity_poly.pdbx_strand_id
1 'polypeptide(L)'
;MIPILLILNDYIKSPIDRLYFQTPLRPLVGIRNSLVDLFFYKPHYSVDDFIGLWRVQKHFFDIKNEYDTLYKNKQKYYFHDLDPWFEYNQNYYYYKIHDFPKLYAFLKTVPCVDHAMIAVMEGSMSIPAHRAESNLQLRYHLTLEGTSNLTTEFDIHQHKPGEDVLFDHARYHSVDKTDQQKRVVLILDINRF
;
A
#
# COMPACT_ATOMS: atom_id res chain seq x y z
N MET A 1 -27.97 -17.07 -8.55
CA MET A 1 -27.76 -17.08 -7.09
C MET A 1 -26.26 -17.00 -6.71
N ILE A 2 -25.37 -17.85 -7.26
CA ILE A 2 -23.92 -17.83 -6.96
C ILE A 2 -23.26 -16.44 -7.14
N PRO A 3 -23.43 -15.70 -8.25
CA PRO A 3 -22.82 -14.38 -8.41
C PRO A 3 -23.21 -13.37 -7.31
N ILE A 4 -24.45 -13.39 -6.87
CA ILE A 4 -24.95 -12.53 -5.80
C ILE A 4 -24.25 -12.85 -4.47
N LEU A 5 -24.04 -14.12 -4.16
CA LEU A 5 -23.32 -14.53 -2.95
C LEU A 5 -21.85 -14.09 -2.98
N LEU A 6 -21.20 -14.14 -4.13
CA LEU A 6 -19.83 -13.68 -4.30
C LEU A 6 -19.73 -12.15 -4.14
N ILE A 7 -20.68 -11.39 -4.69
CA ILE A 7 -20.75 -9.94 -4.50
C ILE A 7 -20.95 -9.61 -3.02
N LEU A 8 -21.90 -10.25 -2.36
CA LEU A 8 -22.15 -10.03 -0.93
C LEU A 8 -20.94 -10.40 -0.08
N ASN A 9 -20.27 -11.50 -0.39
CA ASN A 9 -19.05 -11.92 0.31
C ASN A 9 -17.93 -10.86 0.21
N ASP A 10 -17.72 -10.24 -0.95
CA ASP A 10 -16.74 -9.15 -1.08
C ASP A 10 -17.22 -7.87 -0.37
N TYR A 11 -18.50 -7.54 -0.49
CA TYR A 11 -19.09 -6.35 0.13
C TYR A 11 -18.96 -6.37 1.66
N ILE A 12 -19.29 -7.47 2.33
CA ILE A 12 -19.29 -7.56 3.79
C ILE A 12 -17.88 -7.55 4.40
N LYS A 13 -16.84 -7.79 3.62
CA LYS A 13 -15.45 -7.73 4.08
C LYS A 13 -14.97 -6.32 4.41
N SER A 14 -15.68 -5.30 3.91
CA SER A 14 -15.37 -3.92 4.26
C SER A 14 -16.64 -3.06 4.22
N PRO A 15 -17.26 -2.82 5.37
CA PRO A 15 -18.45 -1.98 5.47
C PRO A 15 -18.20 -0.51 5.10
N ILE A 16 -16.96 -0.12 4.83
CA ILE A 16 -16.54 1.26 4.55
C ILE A 16 -16.57 1.58 3.05
N ASP A 17 -16.71 0.60 2.18
CA ASP A 17 -16.80 0.82 0.73
C ASP A 17 -18.16 1.47 0.37
N ARG A 18 -18.25 2.79 0.60
CA ARG A 18 -19.47 3.57 0.40
C ARG A 18 -19.89 3.63 -1.07
N LEU A 19 -18.95 3.41 -1.99
CA LEU A 19 -19.18 3.49 -3.43
C LEU A 19 -19.48 2.14 -4.08
N TYR A 20 -19.53 1.06 -3.30
CA TYR A 20 -19.63 -0.30 -3.83
C TYR A 20 -20.74 -0.49 -4.86
N PHE A 21 -21.94 -0.01 -4.56
CA PHE A 21 -23.09 -0.10 -5.47
C PHE A 21 -23.30 1.16 -6.33
N GLN A 22 -22.52 2.21 -6.12
CA GLN A 22 -22.58 3.43 -6.92
C GLN A 22 -21.70 3.36 -8.17
N THR A 23 -20.66 2.51 -8.15
CA THR A 23 -19.79 2.25 -9.28
C THR A 23 -20.29 1.02 -10.02
N PRO A 24 -20.78 1.11 -11.27
CA PRO A 24 -21.45 0.00 -11.96
C PRO A 24 -20.62 -1.28 -12.10
N LEU A 25 -19.30 -1.15 -12.23
CA LEU A 25 -18.39 -2.29 -12.40
C LEU A 25 -17.91 -2.88 -11.06
N ARG A 26 -18.06 -2.17 -9.94
CA ARG A 26 -17.55 -2.61 -8.63
C ARG A 26 -18.08 -3.97 -8.17
N PRO A 27 -19.38 -4.29 -8.32
CA PRO A 27 -19.89 -5.63 -8.00
C PRO A 27 -19.26 -6.75 -8.83
N LEU A 28 -18.91 -6.48 -10.11
CA LEU A 28 -18.21 -7.48 -10.95
C LEU A 28 -16.78 -7.71 -10.48
N VAL A 29 -16.07 -6.65 -10.06
CA VAL A 29 -14.78 -6.75 -9.38
C VAL A 29 -14.92 -7.58 -8.10
N GLY A 30 -16.01 -7.41 -7.36
CA GLY A 30 -16.35 -8.19 -6.17
C GLY A 30 -16.48 -9.70 -6.42
N ILE A 31 -17.07 -10.10 -7.55
CA ILE A 31 -17.11 -11.51 -7.97
C ILE A 31 -15.68 -12.06 -8.13
N ARG A 32 -14.84 -11.33 -8.88
CA ARG A 32 -13.43 -11.68 -9.08
C ARG A 32 -12.68 -11.78 -7.75
N ASN A 33 -12.79 -10.76 -6.91
CA ASN A 33 -12.13 -10.73 -5.61
C ASN A 33 -12.52 -11.92 -4.73
N SER A 34 -13.80 -12.26 -4.69
CA SER A 34 -14.28 -13.43 -3.93
C SER A 34 -13.75 -14.74 -4.46
N LEU A 35 -13.60 -14.88 -5.79
CA LEU A 35 -12.98 -16.07 -6.39
C LEU A 35 -11.49 -16.13 -6.07
N VAL A 36 -10.77 -15.03 -6.17
CA VAL A 36 -9.34 -14.97 -5.79
C VAL A 36 -9.17 -15.35 -4.32
N ASP A 37 -9.99 -14.82 -3.42
CA ASP A 37 -9.90 -15.13 -2.00
C ASP A 37 -10.19 -16.61 -1.72
N LEU A 38 -11.13 -17.21 -2.43
CA LEU A 38 -11.46 -18.62 -2.24
C LEU A 38 -10.25 -19.57 -2.45
N PHE A 39 -9.36 -19.21 -3.38
CA PHE A 39 -8.24 -20.06 -3.76
C PHE A 39 -6.88 -19.58 -3.22
N PHE A 40 -6.71 -18.29 -2.97
CA PHE A 40 -5.40 -17.69 -2.74
C PHE A 40 -5.31 -16.83 -1.47
N TYR A 41 -6.40 -16.71 -0.71
CA TYR A 41 -6.38 -15.95 0.52
C TYR A 41 -5.46 -16.61 1.56
N LYS A 42 -4.62 -15.78 2.20
CA LYS A 42 -3.84 -16.12 3.38
C LYS A 42 -4.05 -15.02 4.43
N PRO A 43 -4.15 -15.34 5.72
CA PRO A 43 -4.23 -14.31 6.78
C PRO A 43 -2.92 -13.51 6.89
N HIS A 44 -1.79 -14.13 6.61
CA HIS A 44 -0.46 -13.51 6.61
C HIS A 44 0.30 -13.88 5.35
N TYR A 45 1.09 -12.94 4.83
CA TYR A 45 1.93 -13.11 3.65
C TYR A 45 3.40 -12.95 4.06
N SER A 46 4.28 -13.76 3.48
CA SER A 46 5.72 -13.63 3.65
C SER A 46 6.35 -13.01 2.42
N VAL A 47 7.36 -12.16 2.63
CA VAL A 47 8.18 -11.62 1.54
C VAL A 47 8.91 -12.73 0.77
N ASP A 48 9.18 -13.86 1.41
CA ASP A 48 9.85 -15.01 0.80
C ASP A 48 8.95 -15.77 -0.19
N ASP A 49 7.63 -15.57 -0.13
CA ASP A 49 6.68 -16.12 -1.11
C ASP A 49 6.84 -15.45 -2.50
N PHE A 50 7.55 -14.30 -2.59
CA PHE A 50 7.65 -13.49 -3.80
C PHE A 50 9.09 -13.34 -4.28
N ILE A 51 9.35 -13.77 -5.53
CA ILE A 51 10.71 -13.83 -6.10
C ILE A 51 11.39 -12.45 -6.03
N GLY A 52 12.47 -12.39 -5.28
CA GLY A 52 13.34 -11.22 -5.17
C GLY A 52 12.83 -10.10 -4.26
N LEU A 53 11.63 -10.20 -3.66
CA LEU A 53 11.06 -9.15 -2.81
C LEU A 53 11.91 -8.88 -1.56
N TRP A 54 12.48 -9.93 -0.94
CA TRP A 54 13.38 -9.82 0.20
C TRP A 54 14.62 -8.94 -0.06
N ARG A 55 14.99 -8.73 -1.33
CA ARG A 55 16.10 -7.85 -1.72
C ARG A 55 15.81 -6.39 -1.41
N VAL A 56 14.54 -5.99 -1.40
CA VAL A 56 14.14 -4.59 -1.19
C VAL A 56 14.58 -4.14 0.20
N GLN A 57 14.30 -4.92 1.26
CA GLN A 57 14.74 -4.60 2.61
C GLN A 57 16.27 -4.61 2.73
N LYS A 58 16.96 -5.55 2.08
CA LYS A 58 18.44 -5.60 2.08
C LYS A 58 19.10 -4.36 1.46
N HIS A 59 18.43 -3.68 0.54
CA HIS A 59 18.91 -2.44 -0.08
C HIS A 59 18.44 -1.18 0.67
N PHE A 60 17.94 -1.32 1.89
CA PHE A 60 17.41 -0.21 2.69
C PHE A 60 18.34 1.02 2.70
N PHE A 61 19.63 0.86 2.98
CA PHE A 61 20.58 1.97 3.07
C PHE A 61 20.79 2.67 1.72
N ASP A 62 20.84 1.93 0.62
CA ASP A 62 20.98 2.50 -0.72
C ASP A 62 19.74 3.30 -1.11
N ILE A 63 18.56 2.73 -0.83
CA ILE A 63 17.26 3.37 -1.08
C ILE A 63 17.12 4.65 -0.26
N LYS A 64 17.41 4.57 1.04
CA LYS A 64 17.36 5.71 1.97
C LYS A 64 18.31 6.82 1.55
N ASN A 65 19.56 6.48 1.18
CA ASN A 65 20.57 7.45 0.75
C ASN A 65 20.17 8.17 -0.56
N GLU A 66 19.61 7.44 -1.53
CA GLU A 66 19.11 8.06 -2.75
C GLU A 66 17.93 8.99 -2.48
N TYR A 67 16.98 8.56 -1.62
CA TYR A 67 15.88 9.41 -1.19
C TYR A 67 16.40 10.70 -0.53
N ASP A 68 17.27 10.60 0.47
CA ASP A 68 17.81 11.75 1.22
C ASP A 68 18.55 12.75 0.33
N THR A 69 19.22 12.25 -0.69
CA THR A 69 19.96 13.06 -1.64
C THR A 69 19.05 13.83 -2.60
N LEU A 70 17.96 13.20 -3.06
CA LEU A 70 17.18 13.71 -4.20
C LEU A 70 15.85 14.38 -3.83
N TYR A 71 15.19 13.97 -2.72
CA TYR A 71 13.79 14.34 -2.46
C TYR A 71 13.50 15.83 -2.45
N LYS A 72 14.45 16.67 -1.97
CA LYS A 72 14.27 18.13 -1.85
C LYS A 72 13.99 18.83 -3.17
N ASN A 73 14.48 18.25 -4.28
CA ASN A 73 14.36 18.81 -5.62
C ASN A 73 13.28 18.08 -6.45
N LYS A 74 12.45 17.23 -5.82
CA LYS A 74 11.42 16.45 -6.51
C LYS A 74 10.04 17.05 -6.32
N GLN A 75 9.21 16.89 -7.34
CA GLN A 75 7.82 17.33 -7.29
C GLN A 75 7.04 16.48 -6.30
N LYS A 76 6.27 17.13 -5.43
CA LYS A 76 5.28 16.48 -4.56
C LYS A 76 3.99 16.29 -5.33
N TYR A 77 3.39 15.09 -5.16
CA TYR A 77 2.06 14.75 -5.67
C TYR A 77 1.18 14.41 -4.48
N TYR A 78 -0.04 14.90 -4.45
CA TYR A 78 -0.92 14.71 -3.30
C TYR A 78 -1.84 13.51 -3.48
N PHE A 79 -2.10 12.76 -2.41
CA PHE A 79 -2.96 11.57 -2.46
C PHE A 79 -4.40 11.90 -2.84
N HIS A 80 -4.90 13.07 -2.49
CA HIS A 80 -6.18 13.59 -2.95
C HIS A 80 -6.30 13.61 -4.50
N ASP A 81 -5.21 13.94 -5.22
CA ASP A 81 -5.22 13.97 -6.69
C ASP A 81 -5.20 12.54 -7.29
N LEU A 82 -4.70 11.57 -6.52
CA LEU A 82 -4.68 10.16 -6.94
C LEU A 82 -6.02 9.47 -6.69
N ASP A 83 -6.62 9.72 -5.54
CA ASP A 83 -7.91 9.18 -5.14
C ASP A 83 -8.70 10.24 -4.35
N PRO A 84 -9.83 10.74 -4.90
CA PRO A 84 -10.67 11.75 -4.25
C PRO A 84 -11.29 11.30 -2.91
N TRP A 85 -11.18 10.02 -2.55
CA TRP A 85 -11.56 9.52 -1.24
C TRP A 85 -10.71 10.15 -0.12
N PHE A 86 -9.42 10.48 -0.42
CA PHE A 86 -8.57 11.20 0.51
C PHE A 86 -8.93 12.68 0.52
N GLU A 87 -9.20 13.23 1.70
CA GLU A 87 -9.30 14.68 1.86
C GLU A 87 -7.96 15.34 1.51
N TYR A 88 -8.03 16.55 0.91
CA TYR A 88 -6.83 17.29 0.60
C TYR A 88 -6.03 17.58 1.88
N ASN A 89 -4.78 17.15 1.91
CA ASN A 89 -3.86 17.39 3.00
C ASN A 89 -2.45 17.61 2.44
N GLN A 90 -1.94 18.84 2.57
CA GLN A 90 -0.60 19.19 2.11
C GLN A 90 0.53 18.43 2.82
N ASN A 91 0.25 17.85 3.98
CA ASN A 91 1.20 17.06 4.77
C ASN A 91 1.17 15.56 4.39
N TYR A 92 0.30 15.16 3.47
CA TYR A 92 0.23 13.79 2.96
C TYR A 92 0.39 13.78 1.44
N TYR A 93 1.59 13.38 1.00
CA TYR A 93 1.99 13.41 -0.41
C TYR A 93 2.90 12.24 -0.75
N TYR A 94 3.15 12.07 -2.04
CA TYR A 94 4.07 11.06 -2.52
C TYR A 94 5.01 11.60 -3.59
N TYR A 95 6.11 10.87 -3.81
CA TYR A 95 7.01 11.04 -4.94
C TYR A 95 6.84 9.87 -5.91
N LYS A 96 6.90 10.16 -7.20
CA LYS A 96 6.93 9.11 -8.23
C LYS A 96 8.27 8.40 -8.20
N ILE A 97 8.26 7.08 -8.36
CA ILE A 97 9.46 6.28 -8.29
C ILE A 97 10.50 6.64 -9.37
N HIS A 98 10.06 7.13 -10.53
CA HIS A 98 10.94 7.57 -11.63
C HIS A 98 11.85 8.75 -11.26
N ASP A 99 11.50 9.48 -10.22
CA ASP A 99 12.32 10.57 -9.68
C ASP A 99 13.58 10.08 -8.95
N PHE A 100 13.68 8.76 -8.69
CA PHE A 100 14.77 8.06 -8.02
C PHE A 100 15.36 7.00 -8.95
N PRO A 101 16.27 7.38 -9.86
CA PRO A 101 16.67 6.53 -10.98
C PRO A 101 17.35 5.21 -10.59
N LYS A 102 18.15 5.19 -9.51
CA LYS A 102 18.78 3.96 -9.04
C LYS A 102 17.75 3.02 -8.43
N LEU A 103 16.86 3.53 -7.59
CA LEU A 103 15.76 2.76 -7.01
C LEU A 103 14.83 2.24 -8.10
N TYR A 104 14.46 3.08 -9.06
CA TYR A 104 13.64 2.66 -10.20
C TYR A 104 14.30 1.53 -11.00
N ALA A 105 15.61 1.66 -11.34
CA ALA A 105 16.34 0.62 -12.04
C ALA A 105 16.43 -0.69 -11.22
N PHE A 106 16.66 -0.58 -9.91
CA PHE A 106 16.67 -1.72 -9.00
C PHE A 106 15.30 -2.43 -8.97
N LEU A 107 14.20 -1.70 -8.76
CA LEU A 107 12.86 -2.29 -8.65
C LEU A 107 12.45 -3.03 -9.93
N LYS A 108 12.90 -2.59 -11.10
CA LYS A 108 12.70 -3.33 -12.36
C LYS A 108 13.36 -4.73 -12.38
N THR A 109 14.30 -5.00 -11.48
CA THR A 109 14.90 -6.32 -11.31
C THR A 109 14.18 -7.20 -10.31
N VAL A 110 13.06 -6.73 -9.72
CA VAL A 110 12.20 -7.45 -8.78
C VAL A 110 10.89 -7.80 -9.49
N PRO A 111 10.73 -9.02 -10.02
CA PRO A 111 9.68 -9.32 -11.01
C PRO A 111 8.26 -9.17 -10.50
N CYS A 112 8.04 -9.34 -9.19
CA CYS A 112 6.72 -9.26 -8.58
C CYS A 112 6.22 -7.81 -8.37
N VAL A 113 7.09 -6.79 -8.50
CA VAL A 113 6.71 -5.38 -8.32
C VAL A 113 6.01 -4.87 -9.58
N ASP A 114 4.77 -4.40 -9.42
CA ASP A 114 3.97 -3.80 -10.47
C ASP A 114 4.03 -2.27 -10.39
N HIS A 115 3.78 -1.71 -9.22
CA HIS A 115 3.79 -0.26 -8.99
C HIS A 115 4.61 0.10 -7.76
N ALA A 116 5.15 1.33 -7.75
CA ALA A 116 5.96 1.83 -6.65
C ALA A 116 5.85 3.35 -6.46
N MET A 117 5.85 3.80 -5.20
CA MET A 117 5.91 5.20 -4.83
C MET A 117 6.60 5.38 -3.48
N ILE A 118 7.06 6.58 -3.19
CA ILE A 118 7.54 6.96 -1.85
C ILE A 118 6.50 7.89 -1.22
N ALA A 119 5.78 7.39 -0.21
CA ALA A 119 4.76 8.14 0.52
C ALA A 119 5.36 8.85 1.73
N VAL A 120 4.92 10.09 1.96
CA VAL A 120 5.39 10.95 3.05
C VAL A 120 4.20 11.47 3.85
N MET A 121 4.32 11.37 5.17
CA MET A 121 3.42 11.98 6.15
C MET A 121 4.22 12.95 7.02
N GLU A 122 3.85 14.24 7.03
CA GLU A 122 4.44 15.26 7.89
C GLU A 122 3.49 15.59 9.05
N GLY A 123 4.02 15.66 10.27
CA GLY A 123 3.20 15.90 11.46
C GLY A 123 2.33 14.69 11.88
N SER A 124 1.52 14.91 12.92
CA SER A 124 0.55 13.94 13.40
C SER A 124 -0.65 13.87 12.45
N MET A 125 -1.02 12.67 12.02
CA MET A 125 -2.19 12.44 11.17
C MET A 125 -2.64 10.98 11.19
N SER A 126 -3.89 10.76 10.84
CA SER A 126 -4.47 9.42 10.65
C SER A 126 -5.00 9.27 9.24
N ILE A 127 -4.76 8.12 8.63
CA ILE A 127 -5.45 7.68 7.42
C ILE A 127 -6.57 6.77 7.89
N PRO A 128 -7.85 7.17 7.70
CA PRO A 128 -8.97 6.36 8.11
C PRO A 128 -8.96 4.98 7.44
N ALA A 129 -9.68 4.08 8.04
CA ALA A 129 -9.82 2.73 7.53
C ALA A 129 -10.42 2.71 6.12
N HIS A 130 -9.69 2.06 5.22
CA HIS A 130 -10.03 1.95 3.80
C HIS A 130 -9.51 0.62 3.24
N ARG A 131 -9.85 0.35 1.99
CA ARG A 131 -9.32 -0.78 1.23
C ARG A 131 -9.16 -0.44 -0.25
N ALA A 132 -8.27 -1.16 -0.94
CA ALA A 132 -8.22 -1.13 -2.39
C ALA A 132 -9.41 -1.88 -3.01
N GLU A 133 -9.77 -1.48 -4.23
CA GLU A 133 -10.86 -2.10 -4.98
C GLU A 133 -10.52 -3.54 -5.40
N SER A 134 -9.26 -3.83 -5.70
CA SER A 134 -8.78 -5.10 -6.26
C SER A 134 -7.85 -5.84 -5.29
N ASN A 135 -8.04 -7.16 -5.19
CA ASN A 135 -7.16 -8.06 -4.44
C ASN A 135 -6.18 -8.85 -5.34
N LEU A 136 -5.97 -8.42 -6.58
CA LEU A 136 -4.95 -9.02 -7.47
C LEU A 136 -3.53 -8.66 -7.07
N GLN A 137 -3.39 -7.65 -6.23
CA GLN A 137 -2.12 -7.18 -5.70
C GLN A 137 -2.13 -7.23 -4.17
N LEU A 138 -0.95 -7.37 -3.61
CA LEU A 138 -0.65 -7.14 -2.21
C LEU A 138 0.11 -5.83 -2.08
N ARG A 139 0.20 -5.29 -0.87
CA ARG A 139 0.97 -4.07 -0.62
C ARG A 139 2.13 -4.34 0.31
N TYR A 140 3.31 -3.95 -0.14
CA TYR A 140 4.54 -4.00 0.63
C TYR A 140 4.95 -2.59 1.05
N HIS A 141 5.29 -2.43 2.32
CA HIS A 141 5.86 -1.21 2.87
C HIS A 141 7.26 -1.47 3.38
N LEU A 142 8.23 -0.64 2.99
CA LEU A 142 9.52 -0.51 3.65
C LEU A 142 9.62 0.89 4.25
N THR A 143 9.74 0.96 5.57
CA THR A 143 9.84 2.26 6.26
C THR A 143 11.25 2.82 6.11
N LEU A 144 11.35 4.02 5.51
CA LEU A 144 12.62 4.71 5.31
C LEU A 144 12.94 5.68 6.46
N GLU A 145 11.90 6.32 7.05
CA GLU A 145 12.07 7.32 8.12
C GLU A 145 10.80 7.39 8.97
N GLY A 146 10.96 7.69 10.27
CA GLY A 146 9.86 7.92 11.20
C GLY A 146 9.12 6.65 11.62
N THR A 147 8.03 6.84 12.34
CA THR A 147 7.21 5.76 12.89
C THR A 147 5.72 6.02 12.63
N SER A 148 4.94 4.97 12.59
CA SER A 148 3.46 5.00 12.62
C SER A 148 2.93 3.59 12.88
N ASN A 149 1.67 3.46 13.25
CA ASN A 149 1.00 2.18 13.37
C ASN A 149 0.16 1.92 12.10
N LEU A 150 0.41 0.80 11.45
CA LEU A 150 -0.45 0.24 10.39
C LEU A 150 -1.35 -0.81 11.06
N THR A 151 -2.65 -0.55 11.11
CA THR A 151 -3.64 -1.54 11.54
C THR A 151 -4.18 -2.24 10.30
N THR A 152 -4.13 -3.56 10.28
CA THR A 152 -4.74 -4.43 9.28
C THR A 152 -5.89 -5.22 9.88
N GLU A 153 -6.53 -6.09 9.12
CA GLU A 153 -7.64 -6.94 9.62
C GLU A 153 -7.23 -7.81 10.83
N PHE A 154 -5.95 -8.21 10.91
CA PHE A 154 -5.47 -9.19 11.91
C PHE A 154 -4.42 -8.65 12.86
N ASP A 155 -3.66 -7.63 12.45
CA ASP A 155 -2.48 -7.18 13.18
C ASP A 155 -2.35 -5.66 13.23
N ILE A 156 -1.59 -5.21 14.21
CA ILE A 156 -1.04 -3.85 14.26
C ILE A 156 0.46 -3.95 14.06
N HIS A 157 0.93 -3.46 12.92
CA HIS A 157 2.34 -3.36 12.60
C HIS A 157 2.87 -1.96 12.89
N GLN A 158 3.89 -1.85 13.74
CA GLN A 158 4.57 -0.59 13.97
C GLN A 158 5.64 -0.36 12.90
N HIS A 159 5.47 0.63 12.05
CA HIS A 159 6.51 1.06 11.13
C HIS A 159 7.73 1.60 11.87
N LYS A 160 8.90 1.08 11.54
CA LYS A 160 10.21 1.56 12.03
C LYS A 160 11.20 1.55 10.88
N PRO A 161 12.17 2.49 10.83
CA PRO A 161 13.16 2.54 9.77
C PRO A 161 13.89 1.20 9.58
N GLY A 162 13.93 0.70 8.34
CA GLY A 162 14.52 -0.57 7.97
C GLY A 162 13.60 -1.79 8.13
N GLU A 163 12.44 -1.66 8.78
CA GLU A 163 11.45 -2.74 8.87
C GLU A 163 10.46 -2.67 7.70
N ASP A 164 10.01 -3.84 7.28
CA ASP A 164 9.05 -4.01 6.20
C ASP A 164 7.81 -4.80 6.65
N VAL A 165 6.75 -4.68 5.88
CA VAL A 165 5.52 -5.45 6.04
C VAL A 165 4.87 -5.70 4.69
N LEU A 166 4.32 -6.90 4.50
CA LEU A 166 3.54 -7.30 3.33
C LEU A 166 2.13 -7.68 3.78
N PHE A 167 1.10 -7.06 3.21
CA PHE A 167 -0.29 -7.27 3.60
C PHE A 167 -1.25 -7.17 2.42
N ASP A 168 -2.45 -7.71 2.60
CA ASP A 168 -3.54 -7.58 1.63
C ASP A 168 -4.25 -6.23 1.80
N HIS A 169 -3.91 -5.26 0.94
CA HIS A 169 -4.50 -3.93 1.01
C HIS A 169 -5.93 -3.85 0.44
N ALA A 170 -6.43 -4.94 -0.18
CA ALA A 170 -7.86 -5.07 -0.50
C ALA A 170 -8.70 -5.44 0.74
N ARG A 171 -8.04 -5.67 1.88
CA ARG A 171 -8.64 -5.80 3.20
C ARG A 171 -8.57 -4.47 3.94
N TYR A 172 -9.40 -4.37 4.97
CA TYR A 172 -9.44 -3.22 5.86
C TYR A 172 -8.07 -2.89 6.44
N HIS A 173 -7.62 -1.65 6.28
CA HIS A 173 -6.41 -1.14 6.92
C HIS A 173 -6.49 0.37 7.16
N SER A 174 -5.77 0.81 8.18
CA SER A 174 -5.64 2.23 8.57
C SER A 174 -4.22 2.54 9.00
N VAL A 175 -3.85 3.81 9.02
CA VAL A 175 -2.54 4.26 9.52
C VAL A 175 -2.74 5.37 10.53
N ASP A 176 -2.13 5.21 11.70
CA ASP A 176 -2.10 6.23 12.75
C ASP A 176 -0.68 6.66 13.04
N LYS A 177 -0.43 7.96 12.92
CA LYS A 177 0.84 8.61 13.23
C LYS A 177 0.60 9.71 14.26
N THR A 178 1.11 9.53 15.46
CA THR A 178 0.84 10.41 16.61
C THR A 178 1.93 11.44 16.87
N ASP A 179 3.16 11.18 16.40
CA ASP A 179 4.28 12.11 16.58
C ASP A 179 4.34 13.19 15.49
N GLN A 180 5.16 14.21 15.70
CA GLN A 180 5.35 15.32 14.77
C GLN A 180 6.50 15.09 13.77
N GLN A 181 7.23 14.00 13.88
CA GLN A 181 8.33 13.69 12.98
C GLN A 181 7.79 13.33 11.59
N LYS A 182 8.59 13.51 10.56
CA LYS A 182 8.27 13.06 9.21
C LYS A 182 8.34 11.53 9.16
N ARG A 183 7.35 10.89 8.52
CA ARG A 183 7.38 9.46 8.19
C ARG A 183 7.49 9.30 6.68
N VAL A 184 8.41 8.45 6.24
CA VAL A 184 8.64 8.13 4.82
C VAL A 184 8.58 6.62 4.64
N VAL A 185 7.79 6.16 3.68
CA VAL A 185 7.64 4.74 3.37
C VAL A 185 7.73 4.53 1.86
N LEU A 186 8.57 3.60 1.44
CA LEU A 186 8.50 3.01 0.10
C LEU A 186 7.32 2.05 0.07
N ILE A 187 6.35 2.35 -0.78
CA ILE A 187 5.15 1.52 -1.02
C ILE A 187 5.32 0.82 -2.36
N LEU A 188 5.16 -0.51 -2.36
CA LEU A 188 5.13 -1.30 -3.58
C LEU A 188 3.81 -2.06 -3.68
N ASP A 189 3.20 -2.06 -4.85
CA ASP A 189 2.12 -2.99 -5.19
C ASP A 189 2.75 -4.23 -5.84
N ILE A 190 2.47 -5.39 -5.25
CA ILE A 190 3.09 -6.67 -5.57
C ILE A 190 2.03 -7.55 -6.24
N ASN A 191 2.33 -8.06 -7.44
CA ASN A 191 1.48 -9.01 -8.10
C ASN A 191 1.34 -10.27 -7.25
N ARG A 192 0.10 -10.67 -6.97
CA ARG A 192 -0.21 -11.83 -6.11
C ARG A 192 0.15 -13.16 -6.78
N PHE A 193 0.23 -13.19 -8.15
CA PHE A 193 0.45 -14.38 -8.97
C PHE A 193 1.65 -14.22 -9.88
#